data_bbc15d206b95b310827192754bb80924
#
_entry.id   bbc15d206b95b310827192754bb80924
#
_cell.length_a   1.000
_cell.length_b   1.000
_cell.length_c   1.000
_cell.angle_alpha   90.00
_cell.angle_beta   90.00
_cell.angle_gamma   90.00
#
_symmetry.space_group_name_H-M   'P 1'
#
loop_
_entity.id
_entity.type
_entity.pdbx_description
1 polymer ?
#
loop_
_entity_poly.entity_id
_entity_poly.type
_entity_poly.pdbx_seq_one_letter_code
_entity_poly.pdbx_strand_id
1 'polypeptide(L)'
;INSWTHGQYMKSFIEPGNRLRMLHASNGNRGLVEINEERPYRFVYTLSDALGNTSKVRFTVQGKNTEIHPVEHREKYAFKWDRTNYLQEPGLELVVPRGMLYDDVWLDYSVRADSGDVAFTYQLHNKRVPLHGACEMRIGLRRDRLEDKSKYYVAGVTARGGKYSIGGTYEDGFMKVRIRDLGTYTVAVDTVPPEIIPLNPGQWGRTGRITLKAKDKETGINSYRGTIDGKYALFGKPNSISGNLVCELDPKHVKKGGRHTVEMTVTDGR
;
A
#
# COMPACT_ATOMS: atom_id res chain seq x y z
N ILE A 1 4.15 -1.82 -12.26
CA ILE A 1 4.83 -2.94 -12.93
C ILE A 1 3.88 -4.12 -12.92
N ASN A 2 3.53 -4.64 -14.07
CA ASN A 2 2.75 -5.87 -14.17
C ASN A 2 3.67 -7.07 -13.93
N SER A 3 3.41 -7.82 -12.85
CA SER A 3 4.22 -9.01 -12.49
C SER A 3 4.18 -10.12 -13.55
N TRP A 4 3.16 -10.16 -14.41
CA TRP A 4 2.98 -11.17 -15.46
C TRP A 4 3.80 -10.90 -16.70
N THR A 5 3.98 -9.64 -17.07
CA THR A 5 4.65 -9.27 -18.33
C THR A 5 5.99 -8.59 -18.10
N HIS A 6 6.36 -8.29 -16.84
CA HIS A 6 7.51 -7.46 -16.45
C HIS A 6 7.54 -6.11 -17.18
N GLY A 7 6.39 -5.73 -17.76
CA GLY A 7 6.20 -4.49 -18.49
C GLY A 7 5.61 -3.38 -17.64
N GLN A 8 5.78 -2.16 -18.09
CA GLN A 8 5.14 -0.98 -17.53
C GLN A 8 4.07 -0.48 -18.49
N TYR A 9 2.88 -0.23 -17.97
CA TYR A 9 1.82 0.44 -18.70
C TYR A 9 1.84 1.92 -18.36
N MET A 10 1.90 2.76 -19.38
CA MET A 10 1.78 4.20 -19.23
C MET A 10 0.53 4.68 -19.96
N LYS A 11 -0.22 5.56 -19.32
CA LYS A 11 -1.30 6.29 -20.01
C LYS A 11 -0.68 7.28 -20.98
N SER A 12 -1.27 7.40 -22.17
CA SER A 12 -0.83 8.34 -23.20
C SER A 12 -1.51 9.71 -23.10
N PHE A 13 -2.24 9.94 -22.04
CA PHE A 13 -2.93 11.21 -21.75
C PHE A 13 -2.73 11.60 -20.28
N ILE A 14 -2.93 12.89 -20.01
CA ILE A 14 -2.82 13.47 -18.68
C ILE A 14 -4.21 13.63 -18.09
N GLU A 15 -4.47 13.03 -16.94
CA GLU A 15 -5.74 13.13 -16.25
C GLU A 15 -6.00 14.56 -15.71
N PRO A 16 -7.26 15.02 -15.61
CA PRO A 16 -7.58 16.40 -15.25
C PRO A 16 -7.04 16.81 -13.87
N GLY A 17 -7.02 15.88 -12.92
CA GLY A 17 -6.49 16.09 -11.57
C GLY A 17 -4.99 15.82 -11.43
N ASN A 18 -4.25 15.62 -12.51
CA ASN A 18 -2.82 15.32 -12.43
C ASN A 18 -2.04 16.48 -11.82
N ARG A 19 -1.16 16.17 -10.85
CA ARG A 19 -0.26 17.10 -10.17
C ARG A 19 1.22 16.75 -10.35
N LEU A 20 1.52 15.76 -11.18
CA LEU A 20 2.90 15.34 -11.44
C LEU A 20 3.55 16.32 -12.42
N ARG A 21 4.53 17.07 -11.96
CA ARG A 21 5.23 18.10 -12.75
C ARG A 21 6.03 17.56 -13.93
N MET A 22 6.32 16.26 -13.95
CA MET A 22 7.09 15.62 -15.03
C MET A 22 6.24 15.29 -16.27
N LEU A 23 4.90 15.40 -16.19
CA LEU A 23 4.01 15.13 -17.31
C LEU A 23 3.62 16.45 -17.96
N HIS A 24 3.95 16.58 -19.23
CA HIS A 24 3.67 17.76 -20.04
C HIS A 24 2.90 17.37 -21.30
N ALA A 25 1.88 18.13 -21.65
CA ALA A 25 1.19 18.06 -22.94
C ALA A 25 1.61 19.25 -23.80
N SER A 26 1.95 19.01 -25.06
CA SER A 26 2.29 20.05 -26.02
C SER A 26 1.05 20.76 -26.61
N ASN A 27 -0.14 20.23 -26.35
CA ASN A 27 -1.40 20.80 -26.77
C ASN A 27 -2.38 20.93 -25.59
N GLY A 28 -3.45 21.71 -25.75
CA GLY A 28 -4.48 21.92 -24.74
C GLY A 28 -5.31 20.68 -24.39
N ASN A 29 -5.24 19.62 -25.19
CA ASN A 29 -6.06 18.42 -25.05
C ASN A 29 -5.45 17.36 -24.12
N ARG A 30 -4.41 17.68 -23.37
CA ARG A 30 -3.76 16.77 -22.41
C ARG A 30 -3.38 15.41 -23.00
N GLY A 31 -3.06 15.35 -24.30
CA GLY A 31 -2.73 14.10 -24.99
C GLY A 31 -3.96 13.29 -25.45
N LEU A 32 -5.17 13.80 -25.27
CA LEU A 32 -6.37 13.19 -25.85
C LEU A 32 -6.42 13.52 -27.34
N VAL A 33 -6.82 12.55 -28.14
CA VAL A 33 -6.99 12.68 -29.59
C VAL A 33 -8.44 12.39 -29.93
N GLU A 34 -9.11 13.36 -30.54
CA GLU A 34 -10.46 13.18 -31.06
C GLU A 34 -10.39 12.46 -32.41
N ILE A 35 -11.03 11.31 -32.50
CA ILE A 35 -11.15 10.50 -33.74
C ILE A 35 -12.61 10.56 -34.18
N ASN A 36 -12.98 11.66 -34.83
CA ASN A 36 -14.35 12.00 -35.22
C ASN A 36 -14.58 12.05 -36.74
N GLU A 37 -13.58 11.77 -37.55
CA GLU A 37 -13.65 11.76 -39.02
C GLU A 37 -13.32 10.37 -39.58
N GLU A 38 -13.91 10.01 -40.72
CA GLU A 38 -13.58 8.76 -41.43
C GLU A 38 -12.28 8.89 -42.23
N ARG A 39 -11.17 9.01 -41.50
CA ARG A 39 -9.82 9.06 -42.10
C ARG A 39 -8.81 8.30 -41.23
N PRO A 40 -7.65 7.98 -41.81
CA PRO A 40 -6.58 7.35 -41.05
C PRO A 40 -5.88 8.38 -40.13
N TYR A 41 -5.73 8.02 -38.85
CA TYR A 41 -4.98 8.75 -37.83
C TYR A 41 -3.67 8.00 -37.56
N ARG A 42 -2.53 8.64 -37.79
CA ARG A 42 -1.21 8.05 -37.63
C ARG A 42 -0.64 8.42 -36.25
N PHE A 43 -0.28 7.41 -35.48
CA PHE A 43 0.33 7.56 -34.17
C PHE A 43 1.79 7.15 -34.19
N VAL A 44 2.62 7.89 -33.49
CA VAL A 44 4.03 7.60 -33.27
C VAL A 44 4.34 7.75 -31.79
N TYR A 45 4.70 6.66 -31.15
CA TYR A 45 5.26 6.69 -29.80
C TYR A 45 6.78 6.61 -29.88
N THR A 46 7.46 7.53 -29.22
CA THR A 46 8.93 7.51 -29.10
C THR A 46 9.27 7.33 -27.63
N LEU A 47 10.03 6.28 -27.32
CA LEU A 47 10.62 6.06 -26.02
C LEU A 47 12.11 6.40 -26.10
N SER A 48 12.61 7.11 -25.09
CA SER A 48 14.03 7.39 -24.92
C SER A 48 14.48 6.97 -23.53
N ASP A 49 15.64 6.36 -23.44
CA ASP A 49 16.29 6.09 -22.14
C ASP A 49 17.12 7.30 -21.66
N ALA A 50 17.69 7.19 -20.47
CA ALA A 50 18.52 8.25 -19.88
C ALA A 50 19.84 8.51 -20.64
N LEU A 51 20.24 7.59 -21.53
CA LEU A 51 21.45 7.70 -22.34
C LEU A 51 21.15 8.23 -23.76
N GLY A 52 19.87 8.53 -24.06
CA GLY A 52 19.44 9.08 -25.34
C GLY A 52 19.13 8.02 -26.41
N ASN A 53 19.19 6.72 -26.11
CA ASN A 53 18.76 5.69 -27.05
C ASN A 53 17.24 5.78 -27.24
N THR A 54 16.78 5.65 -28.48
CA THR A 54 15.37 5.82 -28.82
C THR A 54 14.79 4.60 -29.52
N SER A 55 13.55 4.30 -29.17
CA SER A 55 12.71 3.31 -29.84
C SER A 55 11.40 3.93 -30.30
N LYS A 56 10.89 3.55 -31.47
CA LYS A 56 9.66 4.12 -32.01
C LYS A 56 8.66 3.02 -32.40
N VAL A 57 7.42 3.19 -31.97
CA VAL A 57 6.28 2.38 -32.42
C VAL A 57 5.36 3.26 -33.27
N ARG A 58 4.97 2.76 -34.42
CA ARG A 58 4.05 3.46 -35.34
C ARG A 58 2.87 2.56 -35.63
N PHE A 59 1.67 3.14 -35.60
CA PHE A 59 0.46 2.44 -36.00
C PHE A 59 -0.56 3.46 -36.54
N THR A 60 -1.56 2.95 -37.23
CA THR A 60 -2.65 3.76 -37.78
C THR A 60 -3.97 3.27 -37.23
N VAL A 61 -4.81 4.19 -36.78
CA VAL A 61 -6.19 3.94 -36.38
C VAL A 61 -7.10 4.52 -37.47
N GLN A 62 -7.99 3.68 -38.03
CA GLN A 62 -9.02 4.13 -38.95
C GLN A 62 -10.17 4.73 -38.14
N GLY A 63 -10.40 6.02 -38.28
CA GLY A 63 -11.54 6.69 -37.69
C GLY A 63 -12.85 6.22 -38.33
N LYS A 64 -13.89 6.19 -37.53
CA LYS A 64 -15.28 5.96 -37.97
C LYS A 64 -16.17 7.03 -37.34
N ASN A 65 -17.09 7.53 -38.12
CA ASN A 65 -18.13 8.43 -37.63
C ASN A 65 -19.22 7.57 -36.95
N THR A 66 -18.99 7.26 -35.69
CA THR A 66 -19.90 6.43 -34.87
C THR A 66 -20.37 7.27 -33.70
N GLU A 67 -21.65 7.30 -33.45
CA GLU A 67 -22.19 7.95 -32.26
C GLU A 67 -21.67 7.22 -30.99
N ILE A 68 -21.02 7.98 -30.12
CA ILE A 68 -20.52 7.45 -28.84
C ILE A 68 -21.57 7.82 -27.78
N HIS A 69 -22.27 6.82 -27.28
CA HIS A 69 -23.17 7.02 -26.16
C HIS A 69 -22.37 7.25 -24.87
N PRO A 70 -22.71 8.29 -24.08
CA PRO A 70 -22.10 8.47 -22.76
C PRO A 70 -22.30 7.23 -21.88
N VAL A 71 -21.30 6.92 -21.09
CA VAL A 71 -21.44 5.84 -20.08
C VAL A 71 -22.44 6.32 -19.03
N GLU A 72 -23.54 5.59 -18.87
CA GLU A 72 -24.48 5.84 -17.78
C GLU A 72 -23.89 5.34 -16.46
N HIS A 73 -23.79 6.23 -15.49
CA HIS A 73 -23.33 5.94 -14.15
C HIS A 73 -24.53 5.72 -13.23
N ARG A 74 -24.64 4.54 -12.63
CA ARG A 74 -25.71 4.16 -11.70
C ARG A 74 -25.22 4.03 -10.25
N GLU A 75 -23.93 4.29 -10.03
CA GLU A 75 -23.30 4.19 -8.72
C GLU A 75 -23.85 5.24 -7.75
N LYS A 76 -24.06 4.85 -6.49
CA LYS A 76 -24.60 5.73 -5.44
C LYS A 76 -23.73 6.95 -5.18
N TYR A 77 -22.40 6.79 -5.31
CA TYR A 77 -21.41 7.83 -4.99
C TYR A 77 -20.55 8.19 -6.19
N ALA A 78 -20.53 9.47 -6.52
CA ALA A 78 -19.62 10.06 -7.50
C ALA A 78 -18.64 10.99 -6.79
N PHE A 79 -17.37 10.62 -6.74
CA PHE A 79 -16.29 11.44 -6.22
C PHE A 79 -15.69 12.26 -7.35
N LYS A 80 -15.60 13.57 -7.16
CA LYS A 80 -15.09 14.51 -8.15
C LYS A 80 -13.66 14.95 -7.82
N TRP A 81 -12.78 14.99 -8.81
CA TRP A 81 -11.39 15.37 -8.63
C TRP A 81 -11.19 16.84 -8.21
N ASP A 82 -12.11 17.71 -8.59
CA ASP A 82 -12.04 19.17 -8.45
C ASP A 82 -12.60 19.72 -7.13
N ARG A 83 -13.10 18.85 -6.25
CA ARG A 83 -13.71 19.23 -4.96
C ARG A 83 -13.38 18.24 -3.85
N THR A 84 -13.69 18.64 -2.62
CA THR A 84 -13.65 17.72 -1.47
C THR A 84 -14.86 16.79 -1.52
N ASN A 85 -14.63 15.50 -1.33
CA ASN A 85 -15.64 14.46 -1.32
C ASN A 85 -15.76 13.86 0.07
N TYR A 86 -16.97 13.53 0.46
CA TYR A 86 -17.30 12.92 1.74
C TYR A 86 -18.08 11.63 1.50
N LEU A 87 -17.71 10.57 2.19
CA LEU A 87 -18.48 9.35 2.29
C LEU A 87 -18.80 9.13 3.77
N GLN A 88 -20.09 9.20 4.09
CA GLN A 88 -20.61 8.94 5.44
C GLN A 88 -21.63 7.81 5.34
N GLU A 89 -21.29 6.69 5.92
CA GLU A 89 -22.13 5.51 6.01
C GLU A 89 -22.07 4.95 7.44
N PRO A 90 -23.05 4.15 7.86
CA PRO A 90 -23.01 3.54 9.19
C PRO A 90 -21.66 2.83 9.45
N GLY A 91 -20.89 3.35 10.41
CA GLY A 91 -19.56 2.86 10.76
C GLY A 91 -18.45 3.17 9.76
N LEU A 92 -18.65 4.09 8.83
CA LEU A 92 -17.59 4.54 7.90
C LEU A 92 -17.67 6.05 7.67
N GLU A 93 -16.55 6.73 7.89
CA GLU A 93 -16.35 8.13 7.52
C GLU A 93 -15.09 8.22 6.67
N LEU A 94 -15.18 8.86 5.51
CA LEU A 94 -14.05 9.10 4.61
C LEU A 94 -14.11 10.52 4.06
N VAL A 95 -13.01 11.23 4.16
CA VAL A 95 -12.82 12.54 3.55
C VAL A 95 -11.71 12.47 2.52
N VAL A 96 -12.06 12.77 1.26
CA VAL A 96 -11.10 12.88 0.15
C VAL A 96 -11.02 14.35 -0.27
N PRO A 97 -10.03 15.11 0.20
CA PRO A 97 -9.88 16.52 -0.11
C PRO A 97 -9.71 16.77 -1.62
N ARG A 98 -10.05 17.99 -2.03
CA ARG A 98 -9.81 18.46 -3.41
C ARG A 98 -8.38 18.20 -3.84
N GLY A 99 -8.21 17.67 -5.05
CA GLY A 99 -6.91 17.39 -5.65
C GLY A 99 -6.25 16.11 -5.14
N MET A 100 -6.96 15.26 -4.41
CA MET A 100 -6.48 13.93 -4.06
C MET A 100 -6.78 12.88 -5.13
N LEU A 101 -7.76 13.12 -6.00
CA LEU A 101 -8.08 12.26 -7.13
C LEU A 101 -7.47 12.77 -8.43
N TYR A 102 -7.13 11.86 -9.33
CA TYR A 102 -6.62 12.16 -10.67
C TYR A 102 -7.75 12.47 -11.65
N ASP A 103 -8.90 11.84 -11.45
CA ASP A 103 -10.10 11.96 -12.27
C ASP A 103 -11.33 11.72 -11.42
N ASP A 104 -12.53 11.92 -11.99
CA ASP A 104 -13.78 11.53 -11.37
C ASP A 104 -13.85 10.03 -11.16
N VAL A 105 -14.40 9.60 -10.03
CA VAL A 105 -14.54 8.18 -9.67
C VAL A 105 -15.97 7.92 -9.20
N TRP A 106 -16.66 7.05 -9.89
CA TRP A 106 -17.94 6.51 -9.47
C TRP A 106 -17.66 5.26 -8.63
N LEU A 107 -17.97 5.32 -7.34
CA LEU A 107 -17.59 4.29 -6.39
C LEU A 107 -18.44 3.03 -6.56
N ASP A 108 -17.80 1.90 -6.84
CA ASP A 108 -18.42 0.57 -6.72
C ASP A 108 -18.40 0.14 -5.24
N TYR A 109 -19.21 0.87 -4.46
CA TYR A 109 -19.27 0.76 -3.01
C TYR A 109 -20.10 -0.44 -2.56
N SER A 110 -19.55 -1.24 -1.68
CA SER A 110 -20.28 -2.29 -1.00
C SER A 110 -19.81 -2.52 0.43
N VAL A 111 -20.73 -3.07 1.25
CA VAL A 111 -20.47 -3.40 2.65
C VAL A 111 -20.83 -4.87 2.88
N ARG A 112 -19.98 -5.56 3.59
CA ARG A 112 -20.26 -6.92 4.04
C ARG A 112 -19.88 -7.09 5.52
N ALA A 113 -20.51 -8.02 6.17
CA ALA A 113 -20.22 -8.40 7.54
C ALA A 113 -20.15 -9.92 7.65
N ASP A 114 -19.03 -10.41 8.14
CA ASP A 114 -18.90 -11.80 8.52
C ASP A 114 -19.22 -12.00 10.01
N SER A 115 -19.71 -13.19 10.37
CA SER A 115 -20.03 -13.51 11.76
C SER A 115 -18.74 -13.63 12.56
N GLY A 116 -18.47 -12.72 13.46
CA GLY A 116 -17.22 -12.70 14.26
C GLY A 116 -16.35 -11.51 14.01
N ASP A 117 -16.53 -10.81 12.90
CA ASP A 117 -15.77 -9.60 12.60
C ASP A 117 -16.02 -8.49 13.62
N VAL A 118 -14.95 -7.80 14.00
CA VAL A 118 -14.99 -6.64 14.91
C VAL A 118 -15.54 -5.39 14.23
N ALA A 119 -15.50 -5.33 12.90
CA ALA A 119 -16.05 -4.25 12.07
C ALA A 119 -16.64 -4.81 10.77
N PHE A 120 -17.38 -3.98 10.05
CA PHE A 120 -17.75 -4.29 8.66
C PHE A 120 -16.52 -4.22 7.74
N THR A 121 -16.58 -4.96 6.64
CA THR A 121 -15.65 -4.80 5.52
C THR A 121 -16.28 -3.87 4.48
N TYR A 122 -15.62 -2.75 4.22
CA TYR A 122 -16.04 -1.73 3.28
C TYR A 122 -15.21 -1.81 2.02
N GLN A 123 -15.81 -2.15 0.90
CA GLN A 123 -15.23 -1.96 -0.42
C GLN A 123 -15.58 -0.55 -0.88
N LEU A 124 -14.59 0.33 -1.00
CA LEU A 124 -14.80 1.69 -1.51
C LEU A 124 -14.92 1.67 -3.04
N HIS A 125 -14.12 0.84 -3.70
CA HIS A 125 -14.19 0.62 -5.14
C HIS A 125 -13.70 -0.78 -5.50
N ASN A 126 -14.13 -1.32 -6.64
CA ASN A 126 -13.77 -2.68 -7.10
C ASN A 126 -12.31 -2.80 -7.56
N LYS A 127 -11.66 -1.67 -7.87
CA LYS A 127 -10.24 -1.55 -8.20
C LYS A 127 -9.58 -0.56 -7.25
N ARG A 128 -8.30 -0.77 -6.97
CA ARG A 128 -7.54 0.21 -6.18
C ARG A 128 -7.33 1.49 -6.98
N VAL A 129 -7.97 2.56 -6.58
CA VAL A 129 -7.80 3.90 -7.16
C VAL A 129 -6.77 4.64 -6.31
N PRO A 130 -5.59 4.97 -6.85
CA PRO A 130 -4.56 5.67 -6.08
C PRO A 130 -4.99 7.11 -5.79
N LEU A 131 -4.57 7.60 -4.62
CA LEU A 131 -4.74 8.99 -4.20
C LEU A 131 -3.39 9.72 -4.27
N HIS A 132 -3.39 11.02 -4.58
CA HIS A 132 -2.18 11.84 -4.57
C HIS A 132 -1.50 11.93 -3.20
N GLY A 133 -2.27 11.82 -2.15
CA GLY A 133 -1.82 11.88 -0.78
C GLY A 133 -2.64 10.99 0.14
N ALA A 134 -2.32 11.03 1.42
CA ALA A 134 -3.05 10.25 2.41
C ALA A 134 -4.33 10.99 2.83
N CYS A 135 -5.47 10.29 2.75
CA CYS A 135 -6.79 10.76 3.12
C CYS A 135 -7.25 10.11 4.43
N GLU A 136 -7.94 10.87 5.26
CA GLU A 136 -8.44 10.38 6.55
C GLU A 136 -9.68 9.51 6.34
N MET A 137 -9.67 8.36 7.01
CA MET A 137 -10.79 7.42 7.08
C MET A 137 -10.98 6.95 8.51
N ARG A 138 -12.23 6.77 8.93
CA ARG A 138 -12.61 6.23 10.23
C ARG A 138 -13.54 5.05 10.03
N ILE A 139 -13.23 3.91 10.67
CA ILE A 139 -14.06 2.69 10.65
C ILE A 139 -14.52 2.38 12.06
N GLY A 140 -15.82 2.34 12.27
CA GLY A 140 -16.46 2.03 13.53
C GLY A 140 -16.36 0.55 13.89
N LEU A 141 -16.15 0.27 15.17
CA LEU A 141 -16.19 -1.08 15.71
C LEU A 141 -17.63 -1.51 15.94
N ARG A 142 -17.98 -2.68 15.41
CA ARG A 142 -19.27 -3.36 15.72
C ARG A 142 -19.23 -4.10 17.05
N ARG A 143 -18.04 -4.59 17.41
CA ARG A 143 -17.82 -5.43 18.59
C ARG A 143 -16.50 -4.98 19.23
N ASP A 144 -16.60 -4.03 20.13
CA ASP A 144 -15.46 -3.58 20.90
C ASP A 144 -15.29 -4.46 22.16
N ARG A 145 -14.48 -5.53 22.04
CA ARG A 145 -14.33 -6.56 23.08
C ARG A 145 -13.02 -6.47 23.86
N LEU A 146 -12.01 -5.75 23.34
CA LEU A 146 -10.71 -5.69 23.95
C LEU A 146 -10.61 -4.47 24.87
N GLU A 147 -10.07 -4.66 26.08
CA GLU A 147 -9.71 -3.55 26.97
C GLU A 147 -8.57 -2.73 26.37
N ASP A 148 -7.52 -3.43 25.91
CA ASP A 148 -6.39 -2.80 25.23
C ASP A 148 -6.75 -2.46 23.76
N LYS A 149 -7.14 -1.21 23.55
CA LYS A 149 -7.55 -0.69 22.24
C LYS A 149 -6.38 -0.60 21.24
N SER A 150 -5.15 -0.64 21.71
CA SER A 150 -3.98 -0.65 20.83
C SER A 150 -3.88 -1.91 19.98
N LYS A 151 -4.58 -2.98 20.34
CA LYS A 151 -4.61 -4.24 19.61
C LYS A 151 -5.50 -4.24 18.37
N TYR A 152 -6.31 -3.20 18.16
CA TYR A 152 -7.06 -3.01 16.92
C TYR A 152 -6.21 -2.34 15.85
N TYR A 153 -6.38 -2.74 14.61
CA TYR A 153 -5.77 -2.09 13.45
C TYR A 153 -6.70 -2.09 12.25
N VAL A 154 -6.57 -1.09 11.39
CA VAL A 154 -7.23 -1.10 10.09
C VAL A 154 -6.44 -1.99 9.14
N ALA A 155 -7.12 -2.93 8.53
CA ALA A 155 -6.57 -3.84 7.54
C ALA A 155 -7.07 -3.47 6.14
N GLY A 156 -6.15 -3.39 5.19
CA GLY A 156 -6.46 -3.46 3.77
C GLY A 156 -6.74 -4.92 3.38
N VAL A 157 -7.76 -5.14 2.54
CA VAL A 157 -8.17 -6.47 2.09
C VAL A 157 -7.85 -6.63 0.61
N THR A 158 -7.10 -7.68 0.29
CA THR A 158 -6.75 -8.00 -1.10
C THR A 158 -7.93 -8.68 -1.82
N ALA A 159 -7.90 -8.73 -3.16
CA ALA A 159 -8.91 -9.42 -3.95
C ALA A 159 -9.05 -10.94 -3.62
N ARG A 160 -8.00 -11.54 -3.03
CA ARG A 160 -8.02 -12.94 -2.58
C ARG A 160 -8.45 -13.09 -1.11
N GLY A 161 -8.89 -12.01 -0.45
CA GLY A 161 -9.32 -12.01 0.95
C GLY A 161 -8.17 -11.91 1.97
N GLY A 162 -6.92 -11.87 1.53
CA GLY A 162 -5.78 -11.66 2.43
C GLY A 162 -5.82 -10.27 3.05
N LYS A 163 -5.46 -10.17 4.34
CA LYS A 163 -5.40 -8.91 5.09
C LYS A 163 -3.95 -8.43 5.22
N TYR A 164 -3.75 -7.13 5.21
CA TYR A 164 -2.46 -6.50 5.55
C TYR A 164 -2.71 -5.25 6.40
N SER A 165 -1.88 -5.05 7.41
CA SER A 165 -2.03 -3.90 8.31
C SER A 165 -1.69 -2.58 7.61
N ILE A 166 -2.51 -1.57 7.83
CA ILE A 166 -2.23 -0.15 7.50
C ILE A 166 -2.16 0.73 8.75
N GLY A 167 -2.25 0.12 9.93
CA GLY A 167 -2.17 0.81 11.21
C GLY A 167 -3.49 1.38 11.68
N GLY A 168 -3.47 2.56 12.25
CA GLY A 168 -4.63 3.30 12.75
C GLY A 168 -4.57 3.52 14.26
N THR A 169 -5.37 4.44 14.75
CA THR A 169 -5.51 4.80 16.16
C THR A 169 -6.96 4.69 16.56
N TYR A 170 -7.23 4.16 17.75
CA TYR A 170 -8.58 4.08 18.30
C TYR A 170 -9.00 5.46 18.85
N GLU A 171 -10.17 5.93 18.44
CA GLU A 171 -10.81 7.16 18.91
C GLU A 171 -12.34 6.92 19.00
N ASP A 172 -12.89 6.93 20.21
CA ASP A 172 -14.34 6.92 20.47
C ASP A 172 -15.16 5.88 19.69
N GLY A 173 -14.73 4.62 19.71
CA GLY A 173 -15.40 3.52 19.03
C GLY A 173 -15.03 3.39 17.54
N PHE A 174 -14.15 4.22 17.02
CA PHE A 174 -13.64 4.19 15.66
C PHE A 174 -12.15 3.92 15.60
N MET A 175 -11.73 3.27 14.56
CA MET A 175 -10.32 3.22 14.14
C MET A 175 -10.09 4.29 13.09
N LYS A 176 -9.28 5.28 13.42
CA LYS A 176 -8.85 6.37 12.52
C LYS A 176 -7.57 6.00 11.81
N VAL A 177 -7.52 6.17 10.50
CA VAL A 177 -6.38 5.82 9.66
C VAL A 177 -6.24 6.78 8.49
N ARG A 178 -5.07 6.78 7.86
CA ARG A 178 -4.82 7.52 6.62
C ARG A 178 -4.57 6.53 5.47
N ILE A 179 -5.49 6.49 4.51
CA ILE A 179 -5.42 5.64 3.32
C ILE A 179 -4.80 6.37 2.14
N ARG A 180 -4.21 5.62 1.20
CA ARG A 180 -3.60 6.15 -0.03
C ARG A 180 -4.23 5.61 -1.31
N ASP A 181 -5.29 4.84 -1.19
CA ASP A 181 -6.10 4.36 -2.31
C ASP A 181 -7.55 4.11 -1.87
N LEU A 182 -8.45 4.01 -2.84
CA LEU A 182 -9.84 3.61 -2.62
C LEU A 182 -9.94 2.09 -2.86
N GLY A 183 -9.52 1.32 -1.88
CA GLY A 183 -9.55 -0.14 -1.91
C GLY A 183 -10.65 -0.73 -1.01
N THR A 184 -10.37 -1.89 -0.44
CA THR A 184 -11.23 -2.58 0.52
C THR A 184 -10.59 -2.59 1.90
N TYR A 185 -11.35 -2.26 2.93
CA TYR A 185 -10.85 -2.04 4.28
C TYR A 185 -11.78 -2.64 5.35
N THR A 186 -11.18 -3.08 6.46
CA THR A 186 -11.89 -3.53 7.67
C THR A 186 -11.06 -3.21 8.90
N VAL A 187 -11.56 -3.52 10.08
CA VAL A 187 -10.75 -3.54 11.31
C VAL A 187 -10.47 -5.00 11.67
N ALA A 188 -9.24 -5.26 12.07
CA ALA A 188 -8.80 -6.54 12.59
C ALA A 188 -8.12 -6.36 13.95
N VAL A 189 -7.74 -7.47 14.55
CA VAL A 189 -7.12 -7.53 15.88
C VAL A 189 -5.81 -8.29 15.79
N ASP A 190 -4.78 -7.76 16.45
CA ASP A 190 -3.53 -8.45 16.67
C ASP A 190 -3.26 -8.60 18.17
N THR A 191 -3.36 -9.82 18.67
CA THR A 191 -3.08 -10.18 20.07
C THR A 191 -1.95 -11.18 20.19
N VAL A 192 -1.31 -11.52 19.08
CA VAL A 192 -0.25 -12.53 19.05
C VAL A 192 1.10 -11.80 18.96
N PRO A 193 1.98 -11.97 19.95
CA PRO A 193 3.30 -11.34 19.90
C PRO A 193 4.15 -11.88 18.76
N PRO A 194 5.14 -11.09 18.27
CA PRO A 194 6.05 -11.52 17.22
C PRO A 194 6.93 -12.70 17.67
N GLU A 195 7.26 -13.57 16.74
CA GLU A 195 8.13 -14.73 16.96
C GLU A 195 9.57 -14.42 16.57
N ILE A 196 10.51 -14.86 17.44
CA ILE A 196 11.96 -14.77 17.21
C ILE A 196 12.52 -16.18 17.09
N ILE A 197 13.18 -16.48 15.96
CA ILE A 197 13.76 -17.78 15.67
C ILE A 197 15.26 -17.63 15.47
N PRO A 198 16.11 -18.22 16.35
CA PRO A 198 17.54 -18.30 16.13
C PRO A 198 17.87 -19.20 14.92
N LEU A 199 18.67 -18.70 13.99
CA LEU A 199 19.10 -19.46 12.81
C LEU A 199 20.54 -19.97 13.03
N ASN A 200 20.71 -21.30 13.06
CA ASN A 200 21.99 -21.99 13.22
C ASN A 200 22.84 -21.50 14.43
N PRO A 201 22.27 -21.44 15.65
CA PRO A 201 22.96 -20.84 16.81
C PRO A 201 24.32 -21.53 17.14
N GLY A 202 24.45 -22.85 16.91
CA GLY A 202 25.72 -23.56 17.12
C GLY A 202 26.87 -23.13 16.20
N GLN A 203 26.59 -22.31 15.19
CA GLN A 203 27.61 -21.81 14.25
C GLN A 203 28.02 -20.36 14.51
N TRP A 204 27.30 -19.61 15.34
CA TRP A 204 27.53 -18.18 15.54
C TRP A 204 28.97 -17.85 15.99
N GLY A 205 29.49 -18.60 16.95
CA GLY A 205 30.85 -18.40 17.41
C GLY A 205 31.92 -18.68 16.35
N ARG A 206 31.67 -19.66 15.48
CA ARG A 206 32.60 -20.03 14.38
C ARG A 206 32.54 -19.01 13.25
N THR A 207 31.33 -18.57 12.88
CA THR A 207 31.13 -17.65 11.77
C THR A 207 31.35 -16.18 12.15
N GLY A 208 31.40 -15.86 13.44
CA GLY A 208 31.42 -14.49 13.92
C GLY A 208 30.13 -13.69 13.62
N ARG A 209 29.03 -14.42 13.42
CA ARG A 209 27.77 -13.81 12.99
C ARG A 209 26.58 -14.43 13.71
N ILE A 210 25.73 -13.59 14.32
CA ILE A 210 24.44 -13.98 14.87
C ILE A 210 23.36 -13.70 13.83
N THR A 211 22.52 -14.69 13.57
CA THR A 211 21.37 -14.51 12.68
C THR A 211 20.10 -14.98 13.38
N LEU A 212 19.13 -14.07 13.47
CA LEU A 212 17.80 -14.32 14.01
C LEU A 212 16.76 -14.04 12.92
N LYS A 213 15.68 -14.77 12.91
CA LYS A 213 14.51 -14.46 12.08
C LYS A 213 13.41 -13.92 12.97
N ALA A 214 13.00 -12.68 12.73
CA ALA A 214 11.83 -12.09 13.36
C ALA A 214 10.66 -12.12 12.38
N LYS A 215 9.51 -12.58 12.81
CA LYS A 215 8.28 -12.59 12.02
C LYS A 215 7.09 -12.29 12.89
N ASP A 216 6.14 -11.61 12.29
CA ASP A 216 4.81 -11.39 12.79
C ASP A 216 3.82 -11.62 11.63
N LYS A 217 2.65 -12.15 11.96
CA LYS A 217 1.68 -12.58 10.96
C LYS A 217 0.70 -11.47 10.57
N GLU A 218 0.33 -10.62 11.53
CA GLU A 218 -0.77 -9.68 11.36
C GLU A 218 -0.29 -8.25 11.08
N THR A 219 0.52 -7.68 11.98
CA THR A 219 0.91 -6.27 11.91
C THR A 219 2.38 -6.04 11.54
N GLY A 220 3.16 -7.13 11.46
CA GLY A 220 4.57 -7.08 11.11
C GLY A 220 5.46 -6.55 12.24
N ILE A 221 6.77 -6.50 12.00
CA ILE A 221 7.75 -6.05 12.98
C ILE A 221 7.91 -4.54 12.91
N ASN A 222 7.61 -3.87 14.02
CA ASN A 222 7.74 -2.42 14.18
C ASN A 222 9.16 -2.04 14.66
N SER A 223 9.64 -2.68 15.74
CA SER A 223 10.97 -2.39 16.26
C SER A 223 11.66 -3.63 16.79
N TYR A 224 12.99 -3.55 16.91
CA TYR A 224 13.78 -4.58 17.54
C TYR A 224 15.00 -3.98 18.23
N ARG A 225 15.45 -4.64 19.33
CA ARG A 225 16.63 -4.28 20.09
C ARG A 225 17.34 -5.53 20.57
N GLY A 226 18.63 -5.66 20.22
CA GLY A 226 19.46 -6.75 20.67
C GLY A 226 20.52 -6.31 21.67
N THR A 227 20.89 -7.22 22.59
CA THR A 227 22.05 -7.07 23.47
C THR A 227 22.92 -8.33 23.47
N ILE A 228 24.21 -8.18 23.77
CA ILE A 228 25.13 -9.24 24.05
C ILE A 228 25.78 -8.95 25.41
N ASP A 229 25.62 -9.86 26.37
CA ASP A 229 26.06 -9.69 27.75
C ASP A 229 25.57 -8.37 28.38
N GLY A 230 24.28 -8.04 28.11
CA GLY A 230 23.64 -6.82 28.59
C GLY A 230 24.05 -5.52 27.85
N LYS A 231 25.03 -5.57 26.97
CA LYS A 231 25.47 -4.40 26.17
C LYS A 231 24.75 -4.38 24.83
N TYR A 232 24.39 -3.18 24.37
CA TYR A 232 23.76 -2.99 23.07
C TYR A 232 24.57 -3.61 21.94
N ALA A 233 23.90 -4.38 21.09
CA ALA A 233 24.47 -4.99 19.89
C ALA A 233 23.66 -4.56 18.65
N LEU A 234 24.35 -4.11 17.62
CA LEU A 234 23.71 -3.65 16.39
C LEU A 234 23.27 -4.85 15.54
N PHE A 235 21.97 -5.06 15.48
CA PHE A 235 21.36 -5.97 14.52
C PHE A 235 20.81 -5.18 13.33
N GLY A 236 21.09 -5.64 12.12
CA GLY A 236 20.62 -5.02 10.87
C GLY A 236 19.86 -6.00 10.01
N LYS A 237 19.00 -5.49 9.14
CA LYS A 237 18.37 -6.30 8.09
C LYS A 237 19.32 -6.36 6.89
N PRO A 238 19.59 -7.54 6.30
CA PRO A 238 20.45 -7.66 5.11
C PRO A 238 19.85 -6.91 3.89
N ASN A 239 18.54 -6.80 3.86
CA ASN A 239 17.78 -6.01 2.87
C ASN A 239 16.41 -5.64 3.44
N SER A 240 15.68 -4.74 2.76
CA SER A 240 14.39 -4.21 3.20
C SER A 240 13.26 -5.25 3.30
N ILE A 241 13.39 -6.38 2.61
CA ILE A 241 12.36 -7.43 2.53
C ILE A 241 12.64 -8.56 3.53
N SER A 242 13.88 -8.68 4.00
CA SER A 242 14.30 -9.76 4.88
C SER A 242 13.66 -9.66 6.27
N GLY A 243 13.09 -10.77 6.74
CA GLY A 243 12.75 -10.96 8.16
C GLY A 243 13.95 -11.32 9.03
N ASN A 244 15.15 -11.47 8.45
CA ASN A 244 16.36 -11.80 9.18
C ASN A 244 16.99 -10.55 9.79
N LEU A 245 17.43 -10.69 11.04
CA LEU A 245 18.23 -9.73 11.79
C LEU A 245 19.63 -10.31 11.97
N VAL A 246 20.64 -9.58 11.54
CA VAL A 246 22.03 -10.04 11.54
C VAL A 246 22.89 -9.10 12.37
N CYS A 247 23.70 -9.66 13.24
CA CYS A 247 24.75 -8.96 13.98
C CYS A 247 26.10 -9.60 13.67
N GLU A 248 27.06 -8.82 13.20
CA GLU A 248 28.45 -9.24 13.08
C GLU A 248 29.14 -9.06 14.44
N LEU A 249 29.82 -10.11 14.92
CA LEU A 249 30.51 -10.10 16.20
C LEU A 249 31.87 -9.40 16.06
N ASP A 250 32.01 -8.26 16.73
CA ASP A 250 33.31 -7.59 16.81
C ASP A 250 34.16 -8.22 17.92
N PRO A 251 35.34 -8.81 17.60
CA PRO A 251 36.22 -9.40 18.57
C PRO A 251 36.74 -8.44 19.66
N LYS A 252 36.66 -7.12 19.41
CA LYS A 252 37.01 -6.11 20.42
C LYS A 252 35.99 -6.01 21.54
N HIS A 253 34.72 -6.34 21.25
CA HIS A 253 33.60 -6.23 22.18
C HIS A 253 33.12 -7.60 22.69
N VAL A 254 33.25 -8.65 21.88
CA VAL A 254 32.84 -10.02 22.23
C VAL A 254 34.08 -10.93 22.20
N LYS A 255 34.56 -11.34 23.37
CA LYS A 255 35.77 -12.18 23.50
C LYS A 255 35.52 -13.61 22.97
N LYS A 256 36.43 -14.12 22.15
CA LYS A 256 36.38 -15.52 21.69
C LYS A 256 36.59 -16.50 22.84
N GLY A 257 35.94 -17.66 22.80
CA GLY A 257 36.13 -18.76 23.74
C GLY A 257 35.35 -18.65 25.05
N GLY A 258 34.53 -17.62 25.22
CA GLY A 258 33.64 -17.46 26.35
C GLY A 258 32.18 -17.89 26.03
N ARG A 259 31.37 -18.03 27.08
CA ARG A 259 29.92 -18.15 26.97
C ARG A 259 29.33 -16.74 26.97
N HIS A 260 28.53 -16.43 25.99
CA HIS A 260 27.86 -15.13 25.84
C HIS A 260 26.35 -15.30 25.86
N THR A 261 25.64 -14.32 26.40
CA THR A 261 24.18 -14.26 26.42
C THR A 261 23.70 -13.25 25.38
N VAL A 262 22.87 -13.71 24.44
CA VAL A 262 22.22 -12.86 23.44
C VAL A 262 20.77 -12.69 23.83
N GLU A 263 20.35 -11.46 23.98
CA GLU A 263 18.94 -11.10 24.22
C GLU A 263 18.41 -10.28 23.06
N MET A 264 17.18 -10.56 22.65
CA MET A 264 16.51 -9.87 21.58
C MET A 264 15.08 -9.54 21.99
N THR A 265 14.73 -8.28 21.98
CA THR A 265 13.35 -7.80 22.11
C THR A 265 12.85 -7.38 20.74
N VAL A 266 11.68 -7.83 20.36
CA VAL A 266 11.00 -7.47 19.11
C VAL A 266 9.60 -7.02 19.46
N THR A 267 9.16 -5.92 18.86
CA THR A 267 7.78 -5.44 18.97
C THR A 267 7.12 -5.42 17.61
N ASP A 268 5.86 -5.80 17.56
CA ASP A 268 4.99 -5.69 16.40
C ASP A 268 4.44 -4.26 16.22
N GLY A 269 3.51 -4.08 15.31
CA GLY A 269 2.84 -2.82 15.07
C GLY A 269 1.71 -2.51 16.07
N ARG A 270 1.53 -3.37 17.10
CA ARG A 270 0.44 -3.24 18.08
C ARG A 270 0.85 -3.62 19.50
#